data_ada7ae4b5d8a12174831718d32f56bdc
#
_entry.id   ada7ae4b5d8a12174831718d32f56bdc
#
_cell.length_a   1.000
_cell.length_b   1.000
_cell.length_c   1.000
_cell.angle_alpha   90.00
_cell.angle_beta   90.00
_cell.angle_gamma   90.00
#
_symmetry.space_group_name_H-M   'P 1'
#
loop_
_entity.id
_entity.type
_entity.pdbx_description
1 polymer ?
#
loop_
_entity_poly.entity_id
_entity_poly.type
_entity_poly.pdbx_seq_one_letter_code
_entity_poly.pdbx_strand_id
1 'polypeptide(L)'
;MSGPDTPRRLRVFLVDDHAMFRAGVRAELADHADAVEVAGEAGTVPEAVRQIVAQQPDVALLDVHMPEGGGRAVLEQVRQQLPDPSAVRFLALSVSDAAEDVIGLIRAGARGYVTKSISSRELVVAIERVADGDAVFSPRLAGFVLDAFASRPDAPVVDPELDQLTNREREVLRLLARGYAYKEIAKELYISIKTVETHASNVLRKLQMSNRYELSRWAADRRLT
;
A
#
# COMPACT_ATOMS: atom_id res chain seq x y z
N MET A 1 -9.93 31.40 33.86
CA MET A 1 -9.18 30.17 34.20
C MET A 1 -9.56 29.14 33.18
N SER A 2 -8.78 29.04 32.11
CA SER A 2 -8.93 27.98 31.11
C SER A 2 -8.45 26.68 31.76
N GLY A 3 -9.29 25.68 31.78
CA GLY A 3 -8.93 24.34 32.27
C GLY A 3 -7.79 23.76 31.45
N PRO A 4 -7.05 22.74 31.94
CA PRO A 4 -6.01 22.11 31.19
C PRO A 4 -6.62 21.53 29.90
N ASP A 5 -6.08 21.98 28.78
CA ASP A 5 -6.41 21.48 27.44
C ASP A 5 -6.04 20.00 27.42
N THR A 6 -7.02 19.13 27.61
CA THR A 6 -6.80 17.68 27.49
C THR A 6 -6.42 17.43 26.02
N PRO A 7 -5.24 16.89 25.71
CA PRO A 7 -4.82 16.69 24.34
C PRO A 7 -5.90 15.88 23.61
N ARG A 8 -6.36 16.40 22.47
CA ARG A 8 -7.38 15.74 21.65
C ARG A 8 -6.82 14.41 21.16
N ARG A 9 -7.49 13.32 21.50
CA ARG A 9 -7.13 11.99 20.96
C ARG A 9 -7.35 11.98 19.45
N LEU A 10 -6.39 11.40 18.72
CA LEU A 10 -6.48 11.24 17.28
C LEU A 10 -7.44 10.11 16.92
N ARG A 11 -8.39 10.39 16.06
CA ARG A 11 -9.36 9.43 15.55
C ARG A 11 -8.77 8.67 14.37
N VAL A 12 -8.60 7.36 14.54
CA VAL A 12 -7.97 6.46 13.57
C VAL A 12 -9.00 5.52 12.96
N PHE A 13 -8.98 5.35 11.65
CA PHE A 13 -9.83 4.39 10.93
C PHE A 13 -8.97 3.27 10.34
N LEU A 14 -9.36 2.01 10.54
CA LEU A 14 -8.59 0.84 10.09
C LEU A 14 -9.21 0.25 8.81
N VAL A 15 -8.39 0.07 7.77
CA VAL A 15 -8.81 -0.54 6.52
C VAL A 15 -7.88 -1.70 6.17
N ASP A 16 -8.40 -2.93 6.23
CA ASP A 16 -7.65 -4.16 5.94
C ASP A 16 -8.67 -5.30 5.70
N ASP A 17 -8.48 -6.17 4.75
CA ASP A 17 -9.40 -7.28 4.50
C ASP A 17 -9.23 -8.44 5.50
N HIS A 18 -8.14 -8.47 6.26
CA HIS A 18 -7.87 -9.48 7.28
C HIS A 18 -8.43 -9.07 8.65
N ALA A 19 -9.58 -9.62 9.03
CA ALA A 19 -10.27 -9.30 10.30
C ALA A 19 -9.39 -9.52 11.55
N MET A 20 -8.53 -10.55 11.55
CA MET A 20 -7.61 -10.82 12.66
C MET A 20 -6.54 -9.74 12.78
N PHE A 21 -6.04 -9.21 11.67
CA PHE A 21 -5.06 -8.12 11.69
C PHE A 21 -5.71 -6.85 12.25
N ARG A 22 -6.91 -6.47 11.78
CA ARG A 22 -7.65 -5.33 12.35
C ARG A 22 -7.87 -5.47 13.84
N ALA A 23 -8.29 -6.67 14.30
CA ALA A 23 -8.49 -6.93 15.72
C ALA A 23 -7.18 -6.77 16.53
N GLY A 24 -6.05 -7.24 15.99
CA GLY A 24 -4.72 -7.07 16.57
C GLY A 24 -4.32 -5.60 16.69
N VAL A 25 -4.41 -4.85 15.59
CA VAL A 25 -4.07 -3.42 15.59
C VAL A 25 -4.97 -2.63 16.56
N ARG A 26 -6.27 -2.94 16.61
CA ARG A 26 -7.17 -2.31 17.57
C ARG A 26 -6.79 -2.60 19.03
N ALA A 27 -6.39 -3.84 19.33
CA ALA A 27 -5.95 -4.21 20.66
C ALA A 27 -4.65 -3.49 21.05
N GLU A 28 -3.68 -3.44 20.14
CA GLU A 28 -2.42 -2.73 20.34
C GLU A 28 -2.62 -1.21 20.52
N LEU A 29 -3.50 -0.58 19.75
CA LEU A 29 -3.80 0.84 19.90
C LEU A 29 -4.60 1.15 21.17
N ALA A 30 -5.34 0.19 21.73
CA ALA A 30 -6.06 0.37 22.98
C ALA A 30 -5.11 0.60 24.19
N ASP A 31 -3.89 0.08 24.14
CA ASP A 31 -2.86 0.35 25.15
C ASP A 31 -2.33 1.80 25.10
N HIS A 32 -2.70 2.55 24.06
CA HIS A 32 -2.35 3.94 23.82
C HIS A 32 -3.59 4.86 23.71
N ALA A 33 -4.64 4.52 24.47
CA ALA A 33 -5.94 5.21 24.41
C ALA A 33 -5.91 6.67 24.90
N ASP A 34 -4.82 7.13 25.44
CA ASP A 34 -4.54 8.52 25.77
C ASP A 34 -4.19 9.38 24.54
N ALA A 35 -3.56 8.78 23.51
CA ALA A 35 -3.11 9.44 22.29
C ALA A 35 -4.07 9.19 21.11
N VAL A 36 -4.55 7.96 20.93
CA VAL A 36 -5.33 7.54 19.76
C VAL A 36 -6.60 6.80 20.15
N GLU A 37 -7.64 6.91 19.30
CA GLU A 37 -8.84 6.08 19.39
C GLU A 37 -9.22 5.51 18.02
N VAL A 38 -9.61 4.24 17.98
CA VAL A 38 -10.11 3.62 16.76
C VAL A 38 -11.58 4.02 16.55
N ALA A 39 -11.81 4.93 15.62
CA ALA A 39 -13.12 5.46 15.28
C ALA A 39 -13.98 4.47 14.48
N GLY A 40 -13.34 3.57 13.71
CA GLY A 40 -14.04 2.57 12.92
C GLY A 40 -13.07 1.67 12.16
N GLU A 41 -13.64 0.65 11.52
CA GLU A 41 -12.89 -0.30 10.69
C GLU A 41 -13.72 -0.78 9.50
N ALA A 42 -13.04 -1.16 8.41
CA ALA A 42 -13.65 -1.75 7.23
C ALA A 42 -12.78 -2.83 6.61
N GLY A 43 -13.43 -3.84 6.01
CA GLY A 43 -12.75 -4.94 5.33
C GLY A 43 -12.83 -4.86 3.79
N THR A 44 -13.55 -3.90 3.23
CA THR A 44 -13.73 -3.74 1.79
C THR A 44 -13.58 -2.27 1.37
N VAL A 45 -13.21 -2.05 0.11
CA VAL A 45 -13.06 -0.69 -0.44
C VAL A 45 -14.36 0.12 -0.36
N PRO A 46 -15.53 -0.38 -0.78
CA PRO A 46 -16.78 0.40 -0.72
C PRO A 46 -17.20 0.76 0.71
N GLU A 47 -16.99 -0.14 1.66
CA GLU A 47 -17.28 0.09 3.06
C GLU A 47 -16.37 1.16 3.65
N ALA A 48 -15.05 1.05 3.42
CA ALA A 48 -14.05 2.00 3.88
C ALA A 48 -14.36 3.41 3.36
N VAL A 49 -14.58 3.56 2.06
CA VAL A 49 -14.91 4.86 1.45
C VAL A 49 -16.11 5.49 2.09
N ARG A 50 -17.23 4.75 2.18
CA ARG A 50 -18.48 5.25 2.78
C ARG A 50 -18.27 5.72 4.23
N GLN A 51 -17.59 4.89 5.04
CA GLN A 51 -17.42 5.19 6.46
C GLN A 51 -16.40 6.31 6.70
N ILE A 52 -15.28 6.36 5.99
CA ILE A 52 -14.28 7.42 6.13
C ILE A 52 -14.86 8.76 5.71
N VAL A 53 -15.62 8.83 4.62
CA VAL A 53 -16.28 10.08 4.18
C VAL A 53 -17.29 10.57 5.21
N ALA A 54 -18.06 9.65 5.82
CA ALA A 54 -19.06 10.01 6.83
C ALA A 54 -18.44 10.43 8.17
N GLN A 55 -17.37 9.77 8.61
CA GLN A 55 -16.80 9.96 9.94
C GLN A 55 -15.64 10.96 9.99
N GLN A 56 -14.97 11.19 8.87
CA GLN A 56 -13.80 12.05 8.72
C GLN A 56 -12.79 11.85 9.87
N PRO A 57 -12.16 10.66 9.97
CA PRO A 57 -11.11 10.43 10.96
C PRO A 57 -9.88 11.31 10.69
N ASP A 58 -9.05 11.54 11.69
CA ASP A 58 -7.80 12.29 11.52
C ASP A 58 -6.81 11.52 10.63
N VAL A 59 -6.71 10.19 10.86
CA VAL A 59 -5.84 9.30 10.08
C VAL A 59 -6.57 8.01 9.68
N ALA A 60 -6.44 7.62 8.41
CA ALA A 60 -6.85 6.31 7.93
C ALA A 60 -5.61 5.43 7.68
N LEU A 61 -5.55 4.29 8.38
CA LEU A 61 -4.56 3.24 8.15
C LEU A 61 -5.07 2.34 7.03
N LEU A 62 -4.33 2.25 5.94
CA LEU A 62 -4.75 1.53 4.74
C LEU A 62 -3.85 0.32 4.47
N ASP A 63 -4.42 -0.88 4.43
CA ASP A 63 -3.73 -2.00 3.80
C ASP A 63 -3.58 -1.74 2.30
N VAL A 64 -2.36 -1.93 1.81
CA VAL A 64 -2.01 -1.74 0.40
C VAL A 64 -2.63 -2.82 -0.48
N HIS A 65 -2.66 -4.06 0.01
CA HIS A 65 -2.95 -5.25 -0.78
C HIS A 65 -4.33 -5.85 -0.44
N MET A 66 -5.38 -5.10 -0.69
CA MET A 66 -6.75 -5.60 -0.61
C MET A 66 -7.35 -5.83 -2.01
N PRO A 67 -8.38 -6.66 -2.15
CA PRO A 67 -9.19 -6.74 -3.36
C PRO A 67 -9.70 -5.36 -3.83
N GLU A 68 -10.13 -5.28 -5.09
CA GLU A 68 -10.77 -4.09 -5.66
C GLU A 68 -9.90 -2.82 -5.69
N GLY A 69 -8.57 -2.99 -5.81
CA GLY A 69 -7.63 -1.86 -5.93
C GLY A 69 -7.00 -1.41 -4.62
N GLY A 70 -7.31 -2.08 -3.50
CA GLY A 70 -6.64 -1.91 -2.22
C GLY A 70 -6.71 -0.51 -1.63
N GLY A 71 -5.76 -0.21 -0.75
CA GLY A 71 -5.68 1.08 -0.08
C GLY A 71 -5.60 2.28 -1.02
N ARG A 72 -5.03 2.10 -2.21
CA ARG A 72 -4.98 3.15 -3.23
C ARG A 72 -6.38 3.54 -3.71
N ALA A 73 -7.24 2.57 -4.01
CA ALA A 73 -8.60 2.85 -4.45
C ALA A 73 -9.43 3.54 -3.35
N VAL A 74 -9.25 3.14 -2.07
CA VAL A 74 -9.87 3.82 -0.93
C VAL A 74 -9.44 5.29 -0.88
N LEU A 75 -8.13 5.55 -0.92
CA LEU A 75 -7.57 6.90 -0.84
C LEU A 75 -8.08 7.79 -1.98
N GLU A 76 -8.01 7.32 -3.23
CA GLU A 76 -8.43 8.08 -4.40
C GLU A 76 -9.93 8.42 -4.33
N GLN A 77 -10.80 7.44 -3.98
CA GLN A 77 -12.24 7.64 -3.91
C GLN A 77 -12.66 8.53 -2.73
N VAL A 78 -12.02 8.40 -1.56
CA VAL A 78 -12.29 9.28 -0.41
C VAL A 78 -11.93 10.72 -0.75
N ARG A 79 -10.75 10.96 -1.33
CA ARG A 79 -10.31 12.32 -1.72
C ARG A 79 -11.23 12.97 -2.76
N GLN A 80 -11.83 12.19 -3.65
CA GLN A 80 -12.79 12.70 -4.63
C GLN A 80 -14.14 13.10 -4.01
N GLN A 81 -14.51 12.49 -2.89
CA GLN A 81 -15.80 12.71 -2.22
C GLN A 81 -15.73 13.72 -1.08
N LEU A 82 -14.56 13.99 -0.52
CA LEU A 82 -14.39 14.97 0.54
C LEU A 82 -14.33 16.39 -0.02
N PRO A 83 -15.04 17.36 0.57
CA PRO A 83 -14.93 18.78 0.22
C PRO A 83 -13.51 19.33 0.40
N ASP A 84 -12.84 18.88 1.47
CA ASP A 84 -11.43 19.12 1.73
C ASP A 84 -10.66 17.78 1.68
N PRO A 85 -9.89 17.53 0.61
CA PRO A 85 -9.08 16.32 0.49
C PRO A 85 -7.99 16.18 1.55
N SER A 86 -7.72 17.24 2.31
CA SER A 86 -6.73 17.23 3.40
C SER A 86 -7.34 16.91 4.77
N ALA A 87 -8.66 16.83 4.88
CA ALA A 87 -9.36 16.54 6.13
C ALA A 87 -9.00 15.18 6.74
N VAL A 88 -8.66 14.20 5.88
CA VAL A 88 -8.23 12.86 6.30
C VAL A 88 -6.82 12.61 5.80
N ARG A 89 -5.92 12.22 6.69
CA ARG A 89 -4.56 11.80 6.35
C ARG A 89 -4.52 10.29 6.15
N PHE A 90 -3.63 9.83 5.26
CA PHE A 90 -3.53 8.41 4.93
C PHE A 90 -2.13 7.89 5.23
N LEU A 91 -2.07 6.83 6.05
CA LEU A 91 -0.87 6.07 6.37
C LEU A 91 -1.04 4.64 5.85
N ALA A 92 -0.22 4.24 4.90
CA ALA A 92 -0.26 2.90 4.33
C ALA A 92 0.42 1.89 5.25
N LEU A 93 -0.20 0.72 5.40
CA LEU A 93 0.34 -0.47 6.05
C LEU A 93 0.53 -1.57 5.01
N SER A 94 1.71 -2.19 4.95
CA SER A 94 1.97 -3.27 4.00
C SER A 94 2.85 -4.36 4.59
N VAL A 95 2.71 -5.56 4.07
CA VAL A 95 3.66 -6.67 4.33
C VAL A 95 4.94 -6.53 3.49
N SER A 96 4.90 -5.72 2.43
CA SER A 96 5.98 -5.50 1.47
C SER A 96 6.46 -4.04 1.49
N ASP A 97 7.75 -3.84 1.21
CA ASP A 97 8.38 -2.54 0.98
C ASP A 97 8.71 -2.31 -0.50
N ALA A 98 7.95 -2.91 -1.40
CA ALA A 98 8.15 -2.76 -2.84
C ALA A 98 8.01 -1.29 -3.26
N ALA A 99 9.04 -0.76 -3.92
CA ALA A 99 9.14 0.66 -4.27
C ALA A 99 7.94 1.18 -5.08
N GLU A 100 7.33 0.34 -5.90
CA GLU A 100 6.21 0.73 -6.76
C GLU A 100 4.91 0.97 -5.98
N ASP A 101 4.62 0.12 -4.99
CA ASP A 101 3.46 0.28 -4.12
C ASP A 101 3.59 1.58 -3.32
N VAL A 102 4.79 1.84 -2.80
CA VAL A 102 5.13 3.07 -2.07
C VAL A 102 4.91 4.29 -2.95
N ILE A 103 5.53 4.33 -4.14
CA ILE A 103 5.46 5.46 -5.08
C ILE A 103 4.02 5.70 -5.54
N GLY A 104 3.28 4.63 -5.85
CA GLY A 104 1.88 4.70 -6.28
C GLY A 104 0.99 5.35 -5.24
N LEU A 105 1.13 4.96 -3.96
CA LEU A 105 0.34 5.52 -2.86
C LEU A 105 0.72 6.96 -2.52
N ILE A 106 2.02 7.29 -2.54
CA ILE A 106 2.48 8.67 -2.31
C ILE A 106 1.94 9.61 -3.39
N ARG A 107 2.00 9.20 -4.66
CA ARG A 107 1.43 9.98 -5.77
C ARG A 107 -0.08 10.15 -5.64
N ALA A 108 -0.78 9.16 -5.11
CA ALA A 108 -2.20 9.26 -4.80
C ALA A 108 -2.47 10.19 -3.60
N GLY A 109 -1.46 10.49 -2.77
CA GLY A 109 -1.52 11.45 -1.67
C GLY A 109 -1.43 10.85 -0.28
N ALA A 110 -0.94 9.61 -0.13
CA ALA A 110 -0.60 9.07 1.17
C ALA A 110 0.57 9.88 1.80
N ARG A 111 0.48 10.12 3.10
CA ARG A 111 1.51 10.87 3.85
C ARG A 111 2.54 9.96 4.50
N GLY A 112 2.30 8.66 4.53
CA GLY A 112 3.25 7.73 5.09
C GLY A 112 3.06 6.31 4.58
N TYR A 113 4.10 5.53 4.78
CA TYR A 113 4.12 4.11 4.45
C TYR A 113 4.98 3.38 5.48
N VAL A 114 4.39 2.40 6.16
CA VAL A 114 5.06 1.57 7.15
C VAL A 114 4.75 0.09 6.90
N THR A 115 5.64 -0.78 7.35
CA THR A 115 5.41 -2.23 7.23
C THR A 115 4.54 -2.73 8.37
N LYS A 116 3.75 -3.78 8.14
CA LYS A 116 2.91 -4.44 9.16
C LYS A 116 3.72 -5.09 10.31
N SER A 117 5.04 -5.07 10.22
CA SER A 117 5.96 -5.49 11.29
C SER A 117 6.33 -4.37 12.27
N ILE A 118 5.79 -3.17 12.08
CA ILE A 118 5.99 -2.02 12.98
C ILE A 118 5.47 -2.36 14.39
N SER A 119 6.18 -1.89 15.43
CA SER A 119 5.67 -2.00 16.80
C SER A 119 4.51 -1.04 17.05
N SER A 120 3.64 -1.36 18.04
CA SER A 120 2.50 -0.50 18.40
C SER A 120 2.93 0.92 18.76
N ARG A 121 4.01 1.06 19.53
CA ARG A 121 4.56 2.36 19.91
C ARG A 121 5.03 3.18 18.71
N GLU A 122 5.75 2.55 17.78
CA GLU A 122 6.20 3.22 16.55
C GLU A 122 5.02 3.58 15.65
N LEU A 123 3.97 2.74 15.61
CA LEU A 123 2.75 3.01 14.86
C LEU A 123 2.02 4.23 15.41
N VAL A 124 1.91 4.38 16.73
CA VAL A 124 1.31 5.58 17.36
C VAL A 124 2.10 6.83 16.99
N VAL A 125 3.43 6.80 17.10
CA VAL A 125 4.28 7.93 16.68
C VAL A 125 4.11 8.24 15.18
N ALA A 126 3.97 7.22 14.34
CA ALA A 126 3.71 7.41 12.91
C ALA A 126 2.34 8.06 12.65
N ILE A 127 1.31 7.66 13.40
CA ILE A 127 -0.03 8.24 13.32
C ILE A 127 0.00 9.72 13.72
N GLU A 128 0.62 10.06 14.85
CA GLU A 128 0.75 11.44 15.33
C GLU A 128 1.45 12.33 14.30
N ARG A 129 2.60 11.89 13.79
CA ARG A 129 3.34 12.65 12.77
C ARG A 129 2.55 12.84 11.48
N VAL A 130 1.84 11.80 11.02
CA VAL A 130 0.98 11.90 9.84
C VAL A 130 -0.19 12.85 10.09
N ALA A 131 -0.79 12.83 11.27
CA ALA A 131 -1.85 13.75 11.67
C ALA A 131 -1.37 15.23 11.68
N ASP A 132 -0.13 15.46 12.08
CA ASP A 132 0.50 16.78 12.04
C ASP A 132 0.90 17.23 10.60
N GLY A 133 0.78 16.33 9.62
CA GLY A 133 1.08 16.58 8.22
C GLY A 133 2.48 16.20 7.78
N ASP A 134 3.27 15.60 8.66
CA ASP A 134 4.59 15.08 8.34
C ASP A 134 4.51 13.88 7.39
N ALA A 135 5.60 13.67 6.65
CA ALA A 135 5.79 12.45 5.89
C ALA A 135 6.49 11.38 6.75
N VAL A 136 5.95 10.16 6.76
CA VAL A 136 6.49 9.05 7.54
C VAL A 136 6.89 7.88 6.64
N PHE A 137 8.20 7.63 6.56
CA PHE A 137 8.78 6.51 5.79
C PHE A 137 9.95 5.92 6.57
N SER A 138 10.19 4.61 6.39
CA SER A 138 11.48 4.05 6.82
C SER A 138 12.63 4.70 6.02
N PRO A 139 13.86 4.75 6.55
CA PRO A 139 15.01 5.32 5.84
C PRO A 139 15.22 4.71 4.45
N ARG A 140 14.97 3.39 4.31
CA ARG A 140 15.05 2.68 3.03
C ARG A 140 14.01 3.17 2.03
N LEU A 141 12.77 3.35 2.48
CA LEU A 141 11.68 3.82 1.63
C LEU A 141 11.85 5.28 1.25
N ALA A 142 12.40 6.11 2.14
CA ALA A 142 12.71 7.50 1.82
C ALA A 142 13.71 7.62 0.64
N GLY A 143 14.69 6.72 0.53
CA GLY A 143 15.57 6.62 -0.63
C GLY A 143 14.79 6.40 -1.94
N PHE A 144 13.91 5.41 -1.98
CA PHE A 144 13.07 5.13 -3.17
C PHE A 144 12.17 6.30 -3.56
N VAL A 145 11.62 6.99 -2.56
CA VAL A 145 10.80 8.20 -2.78
C VAL A 145 11.64 9.30 -3.40
N LEU A 146 12.81 9.58 -2.83
CA LEU A 146 13.72 10.60 -3.36
C LEU A 146 14.16 10.27 -4.79
N ASP A 147 14.55 9.03 -5.06
CA ASP A 147 14.96 8.58 -6.39
C ASP A 147 13.82 8.71 -7.40
N ALA A 148 12.59 8.36 -7.02
CA ALA A 148 11.42 8.47 -7.88
C ALA A 148 11.01 9.92 -8.19
N PHE A 149 11.31 10.86 -7.29
CA PHE A 149 11.05 12.29 -7.50
C PHE A 149 12.25 13.05 -8.08
N ALA A 150 13.50 12.59 -7.84
CA ALA A 150 14.71 13.14 -8.45
C ALA A 150 14.82 12.73 -9.93
N SER A 151 14.36 11.55 -10.27
CA SER A 151 14.17 11.17 -11.67
C SER A 151 13.06 12.08 -12.21
N ARG A 152 13.43 13.11 -13.02
CA ARG A 152 12.44 13.81 -13.84
C ARG A 152 11.53 12.75 -14.46
N PRO A 153 10.22 12.96 -14.53
CA PRO A 153 9.40 12.15 -15.38
C PRO A 153 9.82 12.47 -16.82
N ASP A 154 10.80 11.76 -17.33
CA ASP A 154 10.69 11.36 -18.73
C ASP A 154 9.33 10.67 -18.77
N ALA A 155 8.47 11.15 -19.66
CA ALA A 155 7.07 10.75 -19.76
C ALA A 155 6.95 9.25 -19.46
N PRO A 156 5.95 8.82 -18.69
CA PRO A 156 5.80 7.41 -18.42
C PRO A 156 5.93 6.72 -19.76
N VAL A 157 6.90 5.84 -19.90
CA VAL A 157 6.87 4.89 -21.00
C VAL A 157 5.64 4.07 -20.67
N VAL A 158 4.51 4.54 -21.21
CA VAL A 158 3.27 3.77 -21.25
C VAL A 158 3.65 2.59 -22.12
N ASP A 159 4.07 1.51 -21.47
CA ASP A 159 4.22 0.25 -22.18
C ASP A 159 2.84 -0.42 -22.16
N PRO A 160 2.08 -0.32 -23.26
CA PRO A 160 0.71 -0.84 -23.31
C PRO A 160 0.65 -2.34 -23.05
N GLU A 161 1.80 -3.03 -23.15
CA GLU A 161 1.93 -4.45 -22.88
C GLU A 161 1.95 -4.70 -21.38
N LEU A 162 2.64 -3.85 -20.59
CA LEU A 162 2.64 -3.94 -19.12
C LEU A 162 1.32 -3.52 -18.48
N ASP A 163 0.58 -2.61 -19.10
CA ASP A 163 -0.71 -2.14 -18.59
C ASP A 163 -1.82 -3.20 -18.63
N GLN A 164 -1.64 -4.22 -19.46
CA GLN A 164 -2.54 -5.38 -19.51
C GLN A 164 -2.34 -6.35 -18.32
N LEU A 165 -1.25 -6.23 -17.58
CA LEU A 165 -0.92 -7.10 -16.47
C LEU A 165 -1.51 -6.57 -15.16
N THR A 166 -2.09 -7.47 -14.37
CA THR A 166 -2.45 -7.16 -12.98
C THR A 166 -1.18 -6.97 -12.14
N ASN A 167 -1.30 -6.31 -10.99
CA ASN A 167 -0.17 -6.12 -10.08
C ASN A 167 0.51 -7.45 -9.72
N ARG A 168 -0.29 -8.50 -9.47
CA ARG A 168 0.25 -9.83 -9.12
C ARG A 168 0.97 -10.50 -10.29
N GLU A 169 0.51 -10.30 -11.50
CA GLU A 169 1.19 -10.77 -12.72
C GLU A 169 2.50 -10.02 -12.94
N ARG A 170 2.54 -8.71 -12.63
CA ARG A 170 3.78 -7.90 -12.70
C ARG A 170 4.82 -8.35 -11.68
N GLU A 171 4.41 -8.68 -10.44
CA GLU A 171 5.32 -9.23 -9.41
C GLU A 171 5.92 -10.57 -9.85
N VAL A 172 5.08 -11.47 -10.33
CA VAL A 172 5.54 -12.76 -10.86
C VAL A 172 6.46 -12.58 -12.06
N LEU A 173 6.13 -11.68 -12.99
CA LEU A 173 6.97 -11.32 -14.14
C LEU A 173 8.38 -10.89 -13.71
N ARG A 174 8.50 -9.99 -12.73
CA ARG A 174 9.81 -9.50 -12.25
C ARG A 174 10.67 -10.59 -11.64
N LEU A 175 10.09 -11.44 -10.83
CA LEU A 175 10.81 -12.54 -10.22
C LEU A 175 11.24 -13.58 -11.27
N LEU A 176 10.38 -13.84 -12.27
CA LEU A 176 10.74 -14.66 -13.43
C LEU A 176 11.89 -14.06 -14.25
N ALA A 177 11.86 -12.74 -14.48
CA ALA A 177 12.90 -12.01 -15.19
C ALA A 177 14.27 -12.10 -14.48
N ARG A 178 14.27 -12.07 -13.15
CA ARG A 178 15.45 -12.26 -12.29
C ARG A 178 15.93 -13.72 -12.21
N GLY A 179 15.23 -14.65 -12.84
CA GLY A 179 15.64 -16.06 -12.89
C GLY A 179 15.10 -16.96 -11.78
N TYR A 180 14.25 -16.43 -10.88
CA TYR A 180 13.68 -17.23 -9.77
C TYR A 180 12.87 -18.41 -10.27
N ALA A 181 13.02 -19.57 -9.63
CA ALA A 181 12.18 -20.73 -9.90
C ALA A 181 10.78 -20.54 -9.30
N TYR A 182 9.76 -21.20 -9.85
CA TYR A 182 8.37 -21.08 -9.36
C TYR A 182 8.23 -21.39 -7.85
N LYS A 183 9.03 -22.32 -7.33
CA LYS A 183 9.06 -22.63 -5.90
C LYS A 183 9.60 -21.47 -5.04
N GLU A 184 10.58 -20.76 -5.55
CA GLU A 184 11.17 -19.59 -4.89
C GLU A 184 10.19 -18.40 -4.95
N ILE A 185 9.54 -18.18 -6.09
CA ILE A 185 8.50 -17.17 -6.28
C ILE A 185 7.31 -17.44 -5.34
N ALA A 186 6.89 -18.70 -5.23
CA ALA A 186 5.80 -19.11 -4.34
C ALA A 186 6.11 -18.77 -2.88
N LYS A 187 7.36 -19.00 -2.46
CA LYS A 187 7.84 -18.67 -1.11
C LYS A 187 7.92 -17.15 -0.91
N GLU A 188 8.49 -16.42 -1.87
CA GLU A 188 8.66 -14.97 -1.80
C GLU A 188 7.32 -14.24 -1.73
N LEU A 189 6.34 -14.70 -2.52
CA LEU A 189 5.02 -14.07 -2.62
C LEU A 189 3.97 -14.68 -1.68
N TYR A 190 4.34 -15.64 -0.82
CA TYR A 190 3.44 -16.33 0.11
C TYR A 190 2.21 -16.94 -0.55
N ILE A 191 2.37 -17.56 -1.74
CA ILE A 191 1.31 -18.22 -2.49
C ILE A 191 1.70 -19.65 -2.88
N SER A 192 0.74 -20.43 -3.37
CA SER A 192 1.02 -21.79 -3.85
C SER A 192 1.80 -21.76 -5.17
N ILE A 193 2.61 -22.81 -5.41
CA ILE A 193 3.32 -22.99 -6.69
C ILE A 193 2.30 -23.00 -7.86
N LYS A 194 1.14 -23.62 -7.66
CA LYS A 194 0.04 -23.64 -8.64
C LYS A 194 -0.48 -22.25 -8.99
N THR A 195 -0.53 -21.36 -8.01
CA THR A 195 -0.92 -19.96 -8.19
C THR A 195 0.14 -19.21 -9.01
N VAL A 196 1.44 -19.44 -8.73
CA VAL A 196 2.53 -18.87 -9.54
C VAL A 196 2.45 -19.35 -11.00
N GLU A 197 2.21 -20.63 -11.23
CA GLU A 197 2.03 -21.21 -12.58
C GLU A 197 0.88 -20.53 -13.33
N THR A 198 -0.23 -20.28 -12.64
CA THR A 198 -1.40 -19.61 -13.22
C THR A 198 -1.05 -18.17 -13.61
N HIS A 199 -0.40 -17.41 -12.73
CA HIS A 199 0.04 -16.04 -13.04
C HIS A 199 1.07 -16.00 -14.16
N ALA A 200 2.07 -16.89 -14.14
CA ALA A 200 3.07 -17.00 -15.20
C ALA A 200 2.44 -17.30 -16.57
N SER A 201 1.49 -18.24 -16.62
CA SER A 201 0.75 -18.56 -17.85
C SER A 201 -0.07 -17.36 -18.36
N ASN A 202 -0.71 -16.62 -17.46
CA ASN A 202 -1.45 -15.41 -17.83
C ASN A 202 -0.53 -14.32 -18.36
N VAL A 203 0.66 -14.13 -17.76
CA VAL A 203 1.67 -13.18 -18.22
C VAL A 203 2.11 -13.54 -19.63
N LEU A 204 2.53 -14.79 -19.87
CA LEU A 204 2.95 -15.26 -21.20
C LEU A 204 1.85 -15.05 -22.24
N ARG A 205 0.61 -15.36 -21.93
CA ARG A 205 -0.53 -15.19 -22.83
C ARG A 205 -0.79 -13.70 -23.13
N LYS A 206 -0.78 -12.82 -22.12
CA LYS A 206 -1.05 -11.39 -22.28
C LYS A 206 0.05 -10.67 -23.07
N LEU A 207 1.30 -11.07 -22.84
CA LEU A 207 2.47 -10.55 -23.56
C LEU A 207 2.75 -11.29 -24.89
N GLN A 208 1.88 -12.24 -25.28
CA GLN A 208 2.00 -13.03 -26.50
C GLN A 208 3.32 -13.78 -26.64
N MET A 209 3.86 -14.29 -25.51
CA MET A 209 5.12 -15.02 -25.45
C MET A 209 4.90 -16.51 -25.32
N SER A 210 5.75 -17.30 -25.95
CA SER A 210 5.62 -18.75 -25.99
C SER A 210 6.31 -19.46 -24.84
N ASN A 211 7.30 -18.82 -24.20
CA ASN A 211 8.09 -19.47 -23.16
C ASN A 211 8.79 -18.44 -22.25
N ARG A 212 9.31 -18.97 -21.12
CA ARG A 212 10.01 -18.19 -20.10
C ARG A 212 11.28 -17.49 -20.61
N TYR A 213 11.98 -18.06 -21.58
CA TYR A 213 13.22 -17.48 -22.10
C TYR A 213 12.93 -16.21 -22.89
N GLU A 214 11.87 -16.22 -23.68
CA GLU A 214 11.39 -15.03 -24.38
C GLU A 214 11.00 -13.93 -23.38
N LEU A 215 10.31 -14.31 -22.30
CA LEU A 215 9.92 -13.40 -21.24
C LEU A 215 11.13 -12.75 -20.55
N SER A 216 12.17 -13.57 -20.20
CA SER A 216 13.37 -13.06 -19.54
C SER A 216 14.14 -12.09 -20.44
N ARG A 217 14.25 -12.40 -21.73
CA ARG A 217 14.91 -11.53 -22.71
C ARG A 217 14.14 -10.22 -22.91
N TRP A 218 12.84 -10.31 -23.07
CA TRP A 218 11.95 -9.15 -23.19
C TRP A 218 12.02 -8.22 -21.97
N ALA A 219 12.08 -8.79 -20.76
CA ALA A 219 12.20 -8.04 -19.53
C ALA A 219 13.59 -7.40 -19.37
N ALA A 220 14.65 -8.07 -19.82
CA ALA A 220 16.02 -7.52 -19.81
C ALA A 220 16.13 -6.31 -20.76
N ASP A 221 15.56 -6.40 -21.97
CA ASP A 221 15.56 -5.32 -22.95
C ASP A 221 14.83 -4.06 -22.42
N ARG A 222 13.89 -4.23 -21.50
CA ARG A 222 13.11 -3.15 -20.85
C ARG A 222 13.62 -2.75 -19.46
N ARG A 223 14.75 -3.29 -19.03
CA ARG A 223 15.37 -3.03 -17.70
C ARG A 223 14.41 -3.31 -16.52
N LEU A 224 13.58 -4.35 -16.64
CA LEU A 224 12.65 -4.78 -15.61
C LEU A 224 13.28 -5.79 -14.62
N THR A 225 14.58 -5.99 -14.66
CA THR A 225 15.35 -6.94 -13.82
C THR A 225 15.92 -6.27 -12.58
#